data_80e96141f71dff5a0f9be11f433bc00b
#
_entry.id   80e96141f71dff5a0f9be11f433bc00b
#
_cell.length_a   1.000
_cell.length_b   1.000
_cell.length_c   1.000
_cell.angle_alpha   90.00
_cell.angle_beta   90.00
_cell.angle_gamma   90.00
#
_symmetry.space_group_name_H-M   'P 1'
#
loop_
_entity.id
_entity.type
_entity.pdbx_description
1 polymer ?
#
loop_
_entity_poly.entity_id
_entity_poly.type
_entity_poly.pdbx_seq_one_letter_code
_entity_poly.pdbx_strand_id
1 'polypeptide(L)'
;NDYRPVALTSIIMKCFERIILRTLLSQTQHHLDPFQFAYKQNRSTDDATLTLLHNSYSHLDKSGSFVRILFIDFSSAFNTIQPHLLALKLLKLDVDPKLILWIVDFLVNRSQSVCFQQALSSSRNTSVGSPQGTCISPVIFTLYTNDCRGTDSSFLIKYSDDTALQDLSNTHSTYVDEVSKFCNWCKDNYLDMNIKKTKELVIDFRRKATVIPDLYIEGVKVERVNEYKYLGTVIDHKLNFDANTNVIHKKCQSRLYCLQKLRSLNVNKNVLCSFYRCFLESVLTFGLMCWYGGLSVKNKNVLDRVVNVSGRVIGEKQESLSKLYERRVVRKAGAIARDSGHVLAHYYNLLPSGRRYRVQKVSTVRARNSFINRSIEFLNKC
;
A
#
# COMPACT_ATOMS: atom_id res chain seq x y z
N ASN A 1 6.33 -5.33 -23.14
CA ASN A 1 4.89 -5.39 -23.44
C ASN A 1 4.10 -4.90 -22.23
N ASP A 2 4.17 -3.57 -21.96
CA ASP A 2 3.60 -2.98 -20.74
C ASP A 2 2.39 -2.09 -21.06
N TYR A 3 1.69 -2.38 -22.18
CA TYR A 3 0.45 -1.67 -22.49
C TYR A 3 -0.69 -2.18 -21.61
N ARG A 4 -1.34 -1.28 -20.89
CA ARG A 4 -2.57 -1.55 -20.16
C ARG A 4 -3.74 -0.96 -20.95
N PRO A 5 -4.76 -1.73 -21.29
CA PRO A 5 -5.94 -1.18 -21.94
C PRO A 5 -6.70 -0.27 -20.99
N VAL A 6 -7.12 0.90 -21.45
CA VAL A 6 -7.96 1.81 -20.67
C VAL A 6 -9.31 1.92 -21.38
N ALA A 7 -10.37 1.56 -20.69
CA ALA A 7 -11.73 1.65 -21.22
C ALA A 7 -12.21 3.10 -21.24
N LEU A 8 -12.70 3.53 -22.40
CA LEU A 8 -13.30 4.85 -22.58
C LEU A 8 -14.82 4.72 -22.46
N THR A 9 -15.36 4.98 -21.29
CA THR A 9 -16.80 5.02 -21.07
C THR A 9 -17.34 6.43 -21.21
N SER A 10 -18.60 6.57 -21.67
CA SER A 10 -19.25 7.87 -21.80
C SER A 10 -19.39 8.58 -20.43
N ILE A 11 -19.51 9.91 -20.44
CA ILE A 11 -19.69 10.70 -19.22
C ILE A 11 -20.99 10.29 -18.51
N ILE A 12 -22.06 10.04 -19.25
CA ILE A 12 -23.35 9.61 -18.71
C ILE A 12 -23.17 8.28 -17.98
N MET A 13 -22.48 7.30 -18.60
CA MET A 13 -22.19 6.01 -17.98
C MET A 13 -21.37 6.17 -16.69
N LYS A 14 -20.35 7.02 -16.68
CA LYS A 14 -19.58 7.31 -15.46
C LYS A 14 -20.42 7.92 -14.33
N CYS A 15 -21.40 8.77 -14.67
CA CYS A 15 -22.34 9.30 -13.68
C CYS A 15 -23.22 8.19 -13.10
N PHE A 16 -23.72 7.31 -13.96
CA PHE A 16 -24.54 6.16 -13.53
C PHE A 16 -23.73 5.17 -12.69
N GLU A 17 -22.53 4.81 -13.12
CA GLU A 17 -21.60 3.98 -12.33
C GLU A 17 -21.37 4.54 -10.91
N ARG A 18 -21.28 5.88 -10.74
CA ARG A 18 -21.12 6.51 -9.42
C ARG A 18 -22.34 6.33 -8.52
N ILE A 19 -23.55 6.32 -9.08
CA ILE A 19 -24.78 6.05 -8.32
C ILE A 19 -24.77 4.60 -7.85
N ILE A 20 -24.53 3.67 -8.76
CA ILE A 20 -24.40 2.24 -8.45
C ILE A 20 -23.31 2.00 -7.40
N LEU A 21 -22.15 2.61 -7.57
CA LEU A 21 -21.04 2.50 -6.64
C LEU A 21 -21.41 2.94 -5.21
N ARG A 22 -22.13 4.05 -5.07
CA ARG A 22 -22.58 4.52 -3.75
C ARG A 22 -23.53 3.52 -3.10
N THR A 23 -24.50 2.99 -3.86
CA THR A 23 -25.44 1.96 -3.37
C THR A 23 -24.70 0.68 -3.00
N LEU A 24 -23.76 0.23 -3.81
CA LEU A 24 -22.95 -0.97 -3.53
C LEU A 24 -22.11 -0.80 -2.26
N LEU A 25 -21.43 0.33 -2.10
CA LEU A 25 -20.61 0.61 -0.91
C LEU A 25 -21.47 0.73 0.35
N SER A 26 -22.66 1.31 0.29
CA SER A 26 -23.55 1.39 1.48
C SER A 26 -23.96 0.01 1.99
N GLN A 27 -24.08 -0.98 1.11
CA GLN A 27 -24.42 -2.36 1.49
C GLN A 27 -23.20 -3.19 1.92
N THR A 28 -22.01 -2.93 1.34
CA THR A 28 -20.86 -3.82 1.49
C THR A 28 -19.76 -3.31 2.43
N GLN A 29 -19.71 -2.01 2.76
CA GLN A 29 -18.59 -1.41 3.51
C GLN A 29 -18.30 -2.06 4.87
N HIS A 30 -19.34 -2.63 5.54
CA HIS A 30 -19.20 -3.29 6.84
C HIS A 30 -18.63 -4.71 6.74
N HIS A 31 -18.66 -5.30 5.56
CA HIS A 31 -18.18 -6.66 5.28
C HIS A 31 -16.78 -6.68 4.66
N LEU A 32 -16.24 -5.49 4.31
CA LEU A 32 -14.93 -5.41 3.67
C LEU A 32 -13.81 -5.86 4.62
N ASP A 33 -12.91 -6.67 4.08
CA ASP A 33 -11.71 -7.11 4.78
C ASP A 33 -10.95 -5.91 5.40
N PRO A 34 -10.68 -5.90 6.71
CA PRO A 34 -9.96 -4.82 7.37
C PRO A 34 -8.55 -4.57 6.79
N PHE A 35 -7.92 -5.62 6.23
CA PHE A 35 -6.59 -5.55 5.63
C PHE A 35 -6.61 -5.19 4.12
N GLN A 36 -7.78 -4.90 3.54
CA GLN A 36 -7.86 -4.23 2.24
C GLN A 36 -7.88 -2.72 2.45
N PHE A 37 -6.86 -2.03 1.93
CA PHE A 37 -6.68 -0.59 2.12
C PHE A 37 -7.04 0.25 0.89
N ALA A 38 -7.04 -0.32 -0.31
CA ALA A 38 -7.40 0.40 -1.52
C ALA A 38 -8.92 0.61 -1.62
N TYR A 39 -9.31 1.74 -2.22
CA TYR A 39 -10.70 2.10 -2.52
C TYR A 39 -11.63 2.13 -1.29
N LYS A 40 -11.05 2.23 -0.12
CA LYS A 40 -11.74 2.32 1.16
C LYS A 40 -11.59 3.73 1.74
N GLN A 41 -12.68 4.31 2.22
CA GLN A 41 -12.66 5.66 2.79
C GLN A 41 -11.68 5.76 3.96
N ASN A 42 -10.93 6.86 4.03
CA ASN A 42 -9.92 7.13 5.06
C ASN A 42 -8.76 6.12 5.13
N ARG A 43 -8.54 5.36 4.06
CA ARG A 43 -7.39 4.46 3.92
C ARG A 43 -6.48 4.94 2.78
N SER A 44 -5.20 4.65 2.92
CA SER A 44 -4.14 5.07 1.98
C SER A 44 -3.05 4.02 1.87
N THR A 45 -2.12 4.22 0.95
CA THR A 45 -0.89 3.40 0.86
C THR A 45 -0.08 3.43 2.15
N ASP A 46 -0.11 4.57 2.87
CA ASP A 46 0.56 4.68 4.16
C ASP A 46 -0.02 3.70 5.19
N ASP A 47 -1.36 3.50 5.22
CA ASP A 47 -2.00 2.58 6.17
C ASP A 47 -1.57 1.13 5.95
N ALA A 48 -1.53 0.70 4.69
CA ALA A 48 -1.04 -0.64 4.34
C ALA A 48 0.43 -0.82 4.74
N THR A 49 1.28 0.14 4.39
CA THR A 49 2.71 0.09 4.70
C THR A 49 2.97 0.18 6.20
N LEU A 50 2.25 1.06 6.92
CA LEU A 50 2.35 1.18 8.40
C LEU A 50 1.93 -0.11 9.09
N THR A 51 0.87 -0.77 8.61
CA THR A 51 0.40 -2.05 9.15
C THR A 51 1.47 -3.14 8.95
N LEU A 52 2.01 -3.27 7.73
CA LEU A 52 3.07 -4.21 7.41
C LEU A 52 4.30 -4.02 8.31
N LEU A 53 4.76 -2.76 8.44
CA LEU A 53 5.92 -2.42 9.25
C LEU A 53 5.66 -2.59 10.75
N HIS A 54 4.47 -2.21 11.23
CA HIS A 54 4.13 -2.37 12.64
C HIS A 54 4.10 -3.83 13.06
N ASN A 55 3.44 -4.69 12.29
CA ASN A 55 3.43 -6.13 12.52
C ASN A 55 4.86 -6.70 12.53
N SER A 56 5.70 -6.28 11.55
CA SER A 56 7.10 -6.68 11.50
C SER A 56 7.87 -6.25 12.77
N TYR A 57 7.79 -4.98 13.16
CA TYR A 57 8.49 -4.49 14.34
C TYR A 57 8.03 -5.16 15.62
N SER A 58 6.72 -5.35 15.79
CA SER A 58 6.15 -5.98 16.98
C SER A 58 6.56 -7.44 17.11
N HIS A 59 6.66 -8.15 15.97
CA HIS A 59 7.10 -9.53 15.95
C HIS A 59 8.61 -9.64 16.21
N LEU A 60 9.43 -8.82 15.53
CA LEU A 60 10.89 -8.80 15.66
C LEU A 60 11.38 -8.24 17.00
N ASP A 61 10.50 -7.68 17.82
CA ASP A 61 10.82 -7.28 19.21
C ASP A 61 10.90 -8.48 20.15
N LYS A 62 10.34 -9.63 19.74
CA LYS A 62 10.44 -10.90 20.45
C LYS A 62 11.77 -11.60 20.10
N SER A 63 12.41 -12.20 21.10
CA SER A 63 13.67 -12.92 20.90
C SER A 63 13.46 -14.15 19.99
N GLY A 64 14.41 -14.39 19.10
CA GLY A 64 14.40 -15.58 18.23
C GLY A 64 13.45 -15.51 17.04
N SER A 65 12.78 -14.39 16.82
CA SER A 65 11.83 -14.21 15.72
C SER A 65 12.47 -13.65 14.45
N PHE A 66 11.85 -13.98 13.31
CA PHE A 66 12.11 -13.41 11.99
C PHE A 66 10.80 -13.22 11.25
N VAL A 67 10.79 -12.43 10.20
CA VAL A 67 9.60 -12.14 9.39
C VAL A 67 9.87 -12.52 7.94
N ARG A 68 8.89 -13.16 7.30
CA ARG A 68 8.88 -13.39 5.86
C ARG A 68 7.75 -12.59 5.23
N ILE A 69 8.04 -11.90 4.15
CA ILE A 69 7.05 -11.13 3.40
C ILE A 69 7.12 -11.56 1.95
N LEU A 70 6.01 -12.09 1.44
CA LEU A 70 5.84 -12.41 0.04
C LEU A 70 5.06 -11.29 -0.62
N PHE A 71 5.71 -10.54 -1.50
CA PHE A 71 5.08 -9.54 -2.35
C PHE A 71 4.60 -10.20 -3.63
N ILE A 72 3.30 -10.22 -3.81
CA ILE A 72 2.62 -10.99 -4.86
C ILE A 72 2.25 -10.07 -6.00
N ASP A 73 2.60 -10.48 -7.22
CA ASP A 73 2.21 -9.81 -8.47
C ASP A 73 1.22 -10.71 -9.22
N PHE A 74 0.13 -10.12 -9.71
CA PHE A 74 -0.85 -10.83 -10.52
C PHE A 74 -0.70 -10.50 -11.99
N SER A 75 -0.89 -11.50 -12.84
CA SER A 75 -1.00 -11.33 -14.28
C SER A 75 -2.40 -10.84 -14.63
N SER A 76 -2.53 -9.55 -15.00
CA SER A 76 -3.81 -9.01 -15.51
C SER A 76 -5.01 -9.16 -14.56
N ALA A 77 -4.85 -8.92 -13.27
CA ALA A 77 -5.83 -9.15 -12.20
C ALA A 77 -7.27 -8.72 -12.54
N PHE A 78 -7.44 -7.52 -13.12
CA PHE A 78 -8.76 -7.01 -13.49
C PHE A 78 -9.40 -7.76 -14.67
N ASN A 79 -8.61 -8.38 -15.54
CA ASN A 79 -9.10 -9.06 -16.75
C ASN A 79 -9.55 -10.50 -16.48
N THR A 80 -9.29 -11.03 -15.29
CA THR A 80 -9.60 -12.43 -14.93
C THR A 80 -10.85 -12.59 -14.07
N ILE A 81 -11.45 -11.48 -13.61
CA ILE A 81 -12.67 -11.51 -12.80
C ILE A 81 -13.76 -12.31 -13.50
N GLN A 82 -14.30 -13.32 -12.81
CA GLN A 82 -15.41 -14.14 -13.28
C GLN A 82 -16.74 -13.58 -12.78
N PRO A 83 -17.66 -13.09 -13.65
CA PRO A 83 -18.90 -12.46 -13.22
C PRO A 83 -19.81 -13.38 -12.39
N HIS A 84 -19.85 -14.67 -12.68
CA HIS A 84 -20.64 -15.65 -11.93
C HIS A 84 -20.10 -15.85 -10.50
N LEU A 85 -18.77 -15.92 -10.32
CA LEU A 85 -18.16 -16.00 -8.99
C LEU A 85 -18.37 -14.70 -8.19
N LEU A 86 -18.24 -13.55 -8.87
CA LEU A 86 -18.53 -12.26 -8.24
C LEU A 86 -19.98 -12.20 -7.75
N ALA A 87 -20.96 -12.64 -8.57
CA ALA A 87 -22.36 -12.68 -8.19
C ALA A 87 -22.59 -13.51 -6.92
N LEU A 88 -21.99 -14.71 -6.85
CA LEU A 88 -22.07 -15.58 -5.67
C LEU A 88 -21.45 -14.93 -4.43
N LYS A 89 -20.32 -14.21 -4.59
CA LYS A 89 -19.69 -13.48 -3.47
C LYS A 89 -20.54 -12.30 -3.01
N LEU A 90 -21.15 -11.56 -3.93
CA LEU A 90 -22.06 -10.45 -3.60
C LEU A 90 -23.33 -10.93 -2.90
N LEU A 91 -23.89 -12.07 -3.30
CA LEU A 91 -25.01 -12.71 -2.62
C LEU A 91 -24.65 -13.07 -1.16
N LYS A 92 -23.44 -13.59 -0.89
CA LYS A 92 -22.94 -13.87 0.46
C LYS A 92 -22.75 -12.62 1.31
N LEU A 93 -22.67 -11.45 0.71
CA LEU A 93 -22.55 -10.14 1.37
C LEU A 93 -23.92 -9.44 1.48
N ASP A 94 -25.03 -10.15 1.23
CA ASP A 94 -26.40 -9.64 1.27
C ASP A 94 -26.65 -8.41 0.37
N VAL A 95 -25.98 -8.35 -0.77
CA VAL A 95 -26.19 -7.28 -1.76
C VAL A 95 -27.52 -7.52 -2.48
N ASP A 96 -28.28 -6.42 -2.71
CA ASP A 96 -29.57 -6.45 -3.42
C ASP A 96 -29.43 -7.22 -4.76
N PRO A 97 -30.27 -8.25 -5.01
CA PRO A 97 -30.23 -9.03 -6.24
C PRO A 97 -30.35 -8.21 -7.53
N LYS A 98 -31.10 -7.10 -7.50
CA LYS A 98 -31.21 -6.20 -8.66
C LYS A 98 -29.88 -5.51 -8.98
N LEU A 99 -29.15 -5.14 -7.93
CA LEU A 99 -27.82 -4.54 -8.08
C LEU A 99 -26.83 -5.58 -8.60
N ILE A 100 -26.90 -6.82 -8.12
CA ILE A 100 -26.06 -7.93 -8.61
C ILE A 100 -26.34 -8.19 -10.09
N LEU A 101 -27.59 -8.28 -10.50
CA LEU A 101 -27.97 -8.47 -11.90
C LEU A 101 -27.40 -7.36 -12.79
N TRP A 102 -27.51 -6.11 -12.36
CA TRP A 102 -26.93 -4.99 -13.11
C TRP A 102 -25.41 -5.10 -13.22
N ILE A 103 -24.70 -5.47 -12.13
CA ILE A 103 -23.25 -5.65 -12.14
C ILE A 103 -22.85 -6.77 -13.11
N VAL A 104 -23.59 -7.88 -13.10
CA VAL A 104 -23.33 -9.00 -14.03
C VAL A 104 -23.55 -8.54 -15.48
N ASP A 105 -24.65 -7.87 -15.77
CA ASP A 105 -24.96 -7.33 -17.11
C ASP A 105 -23.87 -6.35 -17.57
N PHE A 106 -23.39 -5.49 -16.67
CA PHE A 106 -22.26 -4.59 -16.93
C PHE A 106 -20.96 -5.32 -17.30
N LEU A 107 -20.75 -6.55 -16.83
CA LEU A 107 -19.51 -7.32 -17.02
C LEU A 107 -19.57 -8.30 -18.17
N VAL A 108 -20.75 -8.78 -18.57
CA VAL A 108 -20.89 -9.80 -19.62
C VAL A 108 -21.21 -9.17 -20.97
N ASN A 109 -20.90 -9.91 -22.03
CA ASN A 109 -21.27 -9.58 -23.41
C ASN A 109 -20.84 -8.18 -23.88
N ARG A 110 -19.74 -7.66 -23.32
CA ARG A 110 -19.23 -6.32 -23.64
C ARG A 110 -18.55 -6.31 -25.00
N SER A 111 -19.09 -5.53 -25.91
CA SER A 111 -18.44 -5.26 -27.19
C SER A 111 -17.31 -4.25 -26.98
N GLN A 112 -16.12 -4.57 -27.46
CA GLN A 112 -14.95 -3.69 -27.35
C GLN A 112 -14.10 -3.71 -28.61
N SER A 113 -13.50 -2.57 -28.94
CA SER A 113 -12.50 -2.41 -29.99
C SER A 113 -11.30 -1.67 -29.42
N VAL A 114 -10.11 -2.03 -29.85
CA VAL A 114 -8.87 -1.37 -29.43
C VAL A 114 -8.55 -0.24 -30.39
N CYS A 115 -8.43 0.99 -29.87
CA CYS A 115 -7.96 2.13 -30.62
C CYS A 115 -6.49 2.39 -30.27
N PHE A 116 -5.61 2.38 -31.25
CA PHE A 116 -4.21 2.73 -31.10
C PHE A 116 -3.81 3.75 -32.16
N GLN A 117 -3.46 4.95 -31.74
CA GLN A 117 -3.28 6.10 -32.63
C GLN A 117 -4.54 6.36 -33.48
N GLN A 118 -4.47 6.15 -34.80
CA GLN A 118 -5.59 6.32 -35.76
C GLN A 118 -6.18 4.98 -36.21
N ALA A 119 -5.63 3.84 -35.75
CA ALA A 119 -6.11 2.52 -36.12
C ALA A 119 -7.13 2.00 -35.11
N LEU A 120 -8.24 1.44 -35.61
CA LEU A 120 -9.28 0.79 -34.83
C LEU A 120 -9.33 -0.69 -35.18
N SER A 121 -9.30 -1.56 -34.17
CA SER A 121 -9.46 -3.01 -34.39
C SER A 121 -10.92 -3.38 -34.72
N SER A 122 -11.12 -4.60 -35.24
CA SER A 122 -12.44 -5.22 -35.26
C SER A 122 -13.01 -5.31 -33.82
N SER A 123 -14.35 -5.25 -33.74
CA SER A 123 -15.03 -5.42 -32.46
C SER A 123 -15.00 -6.87 -31.99
N ARG A 124 -14.81 -7.09 -30.68
CA ARG A 124 -14.92 -8.42 -30.04
C ARG A 124 -15.75 -8.31 -28.78
N ASN A 125 -16.55 -9.36 -28.52
CA ASN A 125 -17.29 -9.44 -27.25
C ASN A 125 -16.46 -10.15 -26.19
N THR A 126 -16.55 -9.67 -24.96
CA THR A 126 -15.95 -10.29 -23.78
C THR A 126 -16.97 -10.39 -22.64
N SER A 127 -16.92 -11.51 -21.92
CA SER A 127 -17.77 -11.80 -20.75
C SER A 127 -16.95 -12.12 -19.50
N VAL A 128 -15.65 -11.77 -19.53
CA VAL A 128 -14.71 -11.97 -18.42
C VAL A 128 -14.01 -10.66 -18.11
N GLY A 129 -13.60 -10.50 -16.86
CA GLY A 129 -12.87 -9.33 -16.40
C GLY A 129 -13.73 -8.11 -16.18
N SER A 130 -13.11 -7.06 -15.69
CA SER A 130 -13.72 -5.76 -15.46
C SER A 130 -12.97 -4.67 -16.23
N PRO A 131 -13.66 -3.74 -16.91
CA PRO A 131 -13.02 -2.75 -17.75
C PRO A 131 -12.17 -1.79 -16.92
N GLN A 132 -10.87 -1.67 -17.24
CA GLN A 132 -9.97 -0.75 -16.57
C GLN A 132 -10.30 0.70 -16.96
N GLY A 133 -10.44 1.59 -15.96
CA GLY A 133 -10.76 3.01 -16.19
C GLY A 133 -12.21 3.40 -15.92
N THR A 134 -13.06 2.44 -15.54
CA THR A 134 -14.42 2.71 -15.04
C THR A 134 -14.41 3.04 -13.54
N CYS A 135 -15.46 3.68 -13.04
CA CYS A 135 -15.55 4.07 -11.63
C CYS A 135 -15.79 2.88 -10.69
N ILE A 136 -16.48 1.85 -11.17
CA ILE A 136 -16.91 0.71 -10.34
C ILE A 136 -15.88 -0.43 -10.31
N SER A 137 -15.08 -0.62 -11.37
CA SER A 137 -14.16 -1.76 -11.48
C SER A 137 -13.19 -1.93 -10.30
N PRO A 138 -12.62 -0.87 -9.71
CA PRO A 138 -11.77 -0.99 -8.53
C PRO A 138 -12.47 -1.63 -7.34
N VAL A 139 -13.73 -1.24 -7.08
CA VAL A 139 -14.52 -1.79 -5.97
C VAL A 139 -14.98 -3.21 -6.27
N ILE A 140 -15.33 -3.52 -7.53
CA ILE A 140 -15.62 -4.89 -7.96
C ILE A 140 -14.44 -5.81 -7.66
N PHE A 141 -13.20 -5.41 -7.98
CA PHE A 141 -12.00 -6.19 -7.66
C PHE A 141 -11.81 -6.37 -6.14
N THR A 142 -12.02 -5.30 -5.37
CA THR A 142 -11.98 -5.35 -3.90
C THR A 142 -12.97 -6.36 -3.32
N LEU A 143 -14.22 -6.37 -3.82
CA LEU A 143 -15.26 -7.30 -3.39
C LEU A 143 -14.97 -8.73 -3.87
N TYR A 144 -14.42 -8.89 -5.07
CA TYR A 144 -14.02 -10.18 -5.60
C TYR A 144 -12.95 -10.87 -4.76
N THR A 145 -12.03 -10.09 -4.19
CA THR A 145 -10.92 -10.58 -3.35
C THR A 145 -11.20 -10.47 -1.84
N ASN A 146 -12.42 -10.14 -1.44
CA ASN A 146 -12.76 -9.85 -0.04
C ASN A 146 -12.69 -11.06 0.89
N ASP A 147 -12.96 -12.25 0.37
CA ASP A 147 -12.91 -13.52 1.10
C ASP A 147 -11.50 -14.11 1.21
N CYS A 148 -10.53 -13.57 0.49
CA CYS A 148 -9.13 -13.92 0.62
C CYS A 148 -8.53 -13.23 1.85
N ARG A 149 -8.33 -13.97 2.93
CA ARG A 149 -7.84 -13.44 4.22
C ARG A 149 -6.65 -14.25 4.72
N GLY A 150 -5.79 -13.60 5.50
CA GLY A 150 -4.75 -14.28 6.26
C GLY A 150 -5.33 -15.08 7.44
N THR A 151 -4.44 -15.74 8.16
CA THR A 151 -4.75 -16.51 9.39
C THR A 151 -4.22 -15.78 10.63
N ASP A 152 -4.27 -16.43 11.80
CA ASP A 152 -3.78 -15.86 13.06
C ASP A 152 -2.26 -15.60 13.06
N SER A 153 -1.50 -16.38 12.27
CA SER A 153 -0.04 -16.25 12.16
C SER A 153 0.43 -15.53 10.89
N SER A 154 -0.48 -15.27 9.95
CA SER A 154 -0.17 -14.63 8.69
C SER A 154 -1.16 -13.51 8.35
N PHE A 155 -0.64 -12.38 7.86
CA PHE A 155 -1.46 -11.25 7.44
C PHE A 155 -1.40 -11.11 5.93
N LEU A 156 -2.58 -11.05 5.31
CA LEU A 156 -2.71 -10.75 3.89
C LEU A 156 -3.09 -9.26 3.73
N ILE A 157 -2.09 -8.43 3.49
CA ILE A 157 -2.24 -6.98 3.36
C ILE A 157 -2.43 -6.64 1.89
N LYS A 158 -3.60 -6.06 1.56
CA LYS A 158 -4.00 -5.80 0.17
C LYS A 158 -4.14 -4.31 -0.10
N TYR A 159 -3.63 -3.87 -1.22
CA TYR A 159 -3.88 -2.54 -1.78
C TYR A 159 -4.21 -2.68 -3.26
N SER A 160 -5.48 -2.92 -3.58
CA SER A 160 -5.94 -3.36 -4.91
C SER A 160 -5.34 -4.73 -5.26
N ASP A 161 -4.60 -4.81 -6.36
CA ASP A 161 -3.84 -5.97 -6.82
C ASP A 161 -2.48 -6.13 -6.11
N ASP A 162 -1.89 -5.04 -5.60
CA ASP A 162 -0.69 -5.13 -4.78
C ASP A 162 -0.99 -5.86 -3.45
N THR A 163 -0.52 -7.08 -3.34
CA THR A 163 -0.78 -7.96 -2.20
C THR A 163 0.52 -8.38 -1.53
N ALA A 164 0.57 -8.29 -0.20
CA ALA A 164 1.69 -8.78 0.61
C ALA A 164 1.19 -9.81 1.63
N LEU A 165 1.69 -11.04 1.55
CA LEU A 165 1.49 -12.06 2.57
C LEU A 165 2.66 -11.98 3.54
N GLN A 166 2.36 -11.59 4.78
CA GLN A 166 3.32 -11.45 5.87
C GLN A 166 3.17 -12.60 6.84
N ASP A 167 4.21 -13.42 6.97
CA ASP A 167 4.26 -14.55 7.91
C ASP A 167 5.05 -14.19 9.17
N LEU A 168 4.46 -14.49 10.31
CA LEU A 168 5.00 -14.29 11.65
C LEU A 168 5.07 -15.60 12.46
N SER A 169 4.97 -16.74 11.80
CA SER A 169 4.95 -18.07 12.47
C SER A 169 6.32 -18.51 12.96
N ASN A 170 7.41 -17.97 12.42
CA ASN A 170 8.79 -18.44 12.62
C ASN A 170 9.05 -19.90 12.14
N THR A 171 8.12 -20.48 11.39
CA THR A 171 8.17 -21.89 10.97
C THR A 171 8.02 -21.98 9.45
N HIS A 172 8.93 -22.70 8.81
CA HIS A 172 8.90 -22.84 7.35
C HIS A 172 7.68 -23.60 6.84
N SER A 173 7.29 -24.69 7.53
CA SER A 173 6.12 -25.50 7.14
C SER A 173 4.84 -24.67 7.16
N THR A 174 4.57 -23.95 8.26
CA THR A 174 3.40 -23.07 8.37
C THR A 174 3.36 -22.02 7.27
N TYR A 175 4.51 -21.41 6.98
CA TYR A 175 4.58 -20.42 5.89
C TYR A 175 4.26 -21.03 4.52
N VAL A 176 4.82 -22.21 4.20
CA VAL A 176 4.53 -22.94 2.95
C VAL A 176 3.06 -23.30 2.86
N ASP A 177 2.45 -23.75 3.97
CA ASP A 177 1.02 -24.08 4.02
C ASP A 177 0.15 -22.85 3.75
N GLU A 178 0.49 -21.68 4.33
CA GLU A 178 -0.24 -20.43 4.10
C GLU A 178 -0.12 -19.96 2.64
N VAL A 179 1.09 -20.04 2.06
CA VAL A 179 1.30 -19.73 0.65
C VAL A 179 0.51 -20.70 -0.24
N SER A 180 0.49 -21.99 0.10
CA SER A 180 -0.25 -23.01 -0.65
C SER A 180 -1.77 -22.78 -0.60
N LYS A 181 -2.32 -22.42 0.57
CA LYS A 181 -3.73 -22.02 0.70
C LYS A 181 -4.05 -20.81 -0.17
N PHE A 182 -3.18 -19.79 -0.16
CA PHE A 182 -3.35 -18.61 -1.00
C PHE A 182 -3.30 -18.97 -2.50
N CYS A 183 -2.36 -19.82 -2.93
CA CYS A 183 -2.27 -20.28 -4.31
C CYS A 183 -3.52 -21.04 -4.76
N ASN A 184 -4.06 -21.93 -3.90
CA ASN A 184 -5.29 -22.66 -4.20
C ASN A 184 -6.48 -21.70 -4.31
N TRP A 185 -6.59 -20.71 -3.38
CA TRP A 185 -7.61 -19.68 -3.48
C TRP A 185 -7.50 -18.90 -4.80
N CYS A 186 -6.29 -18.55 -5.24
CA CYS A 186 -6.08 -17.89 -6.54
C CYS A 186 -6.58 -18.73 -7.69
N LYS A 187 -6.29 -20.05 -7.72
CA LYS A 187 -6.76 -20.98 -8.76
C LYS A 187 -8.27 -21.06 -8.79
N ASP A 188 -8.89 -21.22 -7.63
CA ASP A 188 -10.37 -21.30 -7.50
C ASP A 188 -11.07 -20.00 -7.94
N ASN A 189 -10.34 -18.88 -7.90
CA ASN A 189 -10.83 -17.56 -8.29
C ASN A 189 -10.26 -17.06 -9.63
N TYR A 190 -9.63 -17.90 -10.41
CA TYR A 190 -9.08 -17.56 -11.73
C TYR A 190 -8.11 -16.36 -11.71
N LEU A 191 -7.38 -16.19 -10.61
CA LEU A 191 -6.35 -15.15 -10.49
C LEU A 191 -4.98 -15.76 -10.75
N ASP A 192 -4.36 -15.38 -11.87
CA ASP A 192 -3.04 -15.88 -12.22
C ASP A 192 -1.94 -15.12 -11.49
N MET A 193 -1.21 -15.83 -10.64
CA MET A 193 -0.06 -15.27 -9.94
C MET A 193 1.18 -15.28 -10.85
N ASN A 194 1.83 -14.13 -10.96
CA ASN A 194 3.10 -14.02 -11.69
C ASN A 194 4.27 -14.37 -10.76
N ILE A 195 4.65 -15.65 -10.71
CA ILE A 195 5.71 -16.16 -9.82
C ILE A 195 7.05 -15.47 -10.12
N LYS A 196 7.36 -15.14 -11.38
CA LYS A 196 8.62 -14.48 -11.76
C LYS A 196 8.74 -13.06 -11.20
N LYS A 197 7.63 -12.35 -11.08
CA LYS A 197 7.57 -10.99 -10.51
C LYS A 197 7.30 -11.00 -9.00
N THR A 198 6.77 -12.09 -8.47
CA THR A 198 6.58 -12.29 -7.03
C THR A 198 7.94 -12.39 -6.35
N LYS A 199 8.13 -11.69 -5.22
CA LYS A 199 9.41 -11.59 -4.51
C LYS A 199 9.22 -11.88 -3.02
N GLU A 200 10.22 -12.53 -2.43
CA GLU A 200 10.27 -12.76 -1.00
C GLU A 200 11.31 -11.85 -0.35
N LEU A 201 10.91 -11.14 0.72
CA LEU A 201 11.80 -10.40 1.60
C LEU A 201 11.82 -11.07 2.97
N VAL A 202 13.01 -11.46 3.43
CA VAL A 202 13.21 -12.04 4.76
C VAL A 202 13.91 -11.01 5.65
N ILE A 203 13.32 -10.75 6.82
CA ILE A 203 13.86 -9.84 7.82
C ILE A 203 14.25 -10.66 9.05
N ASP A 204 15.56 -10.83 9.26
CA ASP A 204 16.11 -11.67 10.32
C ASP A 204 17.23 -10.94 11.05
N PHE A 205 17.03 -10.73 12.36
CA PHE A 205 18.01 -10.08 13.23
C PHE A 205 18.58 -11.03 14.29
N ARG A 206 18.34 -12.33 14.14
CA ARG A 206 18.86 -13.33 15.07
C ARG A 206 20.39 -13.38 15.00
N ARG A 207 21.05 -13.44 16.17
CA ARG A 207 22.53 -13.54 16.24
C ARG A 207 23.05 -14.90 15.70
N LYS A 208 22.27 -15.97 15.93
CA LYS A 208 22.53 -17.31 15.39
C LYS A 208 21.42 -17.63 14.39
N ALA A 209 21.51 -17.04 13.19
CA ALA A 209 20.53 -17.30 12.14
C ALA A 209 20.73 -18.73 11.62
N THR A 210 19.68 -19.52 11.68
CA THR A 210 19.60 -20.78 10.92
C THR A 210 19.28 -20.45 9.47
N VAL A 211 19.74 -21.27 8.55
CA VAL A 211 19.41 -21.12 7.13
C VAL A 211 17.89 -21.20 6.97
N ILE A 212 17.28 -20.14 6.49
CA ILE A 212 15.86 -20.11 6.16
C ILE A 212 15.69 -20.73 4.77
N PRO A 213 14.93 -21.84 4.64
CA PRO A 213 14.75 -22.51 3.36
C PRO A 213 14.11 -21.61 2.30
N ASP A 214 14.42 -21.86 1.04
CA ASP A 214 13.81 -21.19 -0.09
C ASP A 214 12.33 -21.56 -0.24
N LEU A 215 11.54 -20.62 -0.77
CA LEU A 215 10.13 -20.86 -1.11
C LEU A 215 10.03 -21.32 -2.56
N TYR A 216 9.23 -22.35 -2.78
CA TYR A 216 8.86 -22.82 -4.11
C TYR A 216 7.34 -22.75 -4.28
N ILE A 217 6.89 -22.20 -5.39
CA ILE A 217 5.49 -22.15 -5.79
C ILE A 217 5.38 -22.86 -7.14
N GLU A 218 4.56 -23.91 -7.20
CA GLU A 218 4.41 -24.76 -8.41
C GLU A 218 5.75 -25.27 -8.99
N GLY A 219 6.69 -25.61 -8.11
CA GLY A 219 8.02 -26.08 -8.50
C GLY A 219 8.99 -24.97 -8.94
N VAL A 220 8.54 -23.70 -9.02
CA VAL A 220 9.38 -22.56 -9.36
C VAL A 220 9.87 -21.89 -8.07
N LYS A 221 11.19 -21.68 -7.98
CA LYS A 221 11.80 -20.96 -6.86
C LYS A 221 11.39 -19.49 -6.89
N VAL A 222 10.85 -18.99 -5.77
CA VAL A 222 10.59 -17.57 -5.60
C VAL A 222 11.91 -16.82 -5.34
N GLU A 223 12.13 -15.71 -6.04
CA GLU A 223 13.33 -14.91 -5.86
C GLU A 223 13.30 -14.20 -4.51
N ARG A 224 14.32 -14.46 -3.68
CA ARG A 224 14.55 -13.74 -2.43
C ARG A 224 15.35 -12.48 -2.70
N VAL A 225 14.82 -11.34 -2.25
CA VAL A 225 15.44 -10.03 -2.46
C VAL A 225 15.85 -9.39 -1.13
N ASN A 226 16.86 -8.52 -1.17
CA ASN A 226 17.30 -7.77 0.00
C ASN A 226 16.50 -6.48 0.22
N GLU A 227 15.82 -6.01 -0.80
CA GLU A 227 14.97 -4.82 -0.78
C GLU A 227 13.82 -4.97 -1.76
N TYR A 228 12.68 -4.38 -1.45
CA TYR A 228 11.50 -4.37 -2.31
C TYR A 228 10.78 -3.03 -2.25
N LYS A 229 10.32 -2.53 -3.40
CA LYS A 229 9.54 -1.31 -3.48
C LYS A 229 8.04 -1.63 -3.30
N TYR A 230 7.55 -1.48 -2.08
CA TYR A 230 6.14 -1.69 -1.74
C TYR A 230 5.39 -0.36 -1.66
N LEU A 231 4.33 -0.21 -2.45
CA LEU A 231 3.47 0.98 -2.49
C LEU A 231 4.26 2.32 -2.54
N GLY A 232 5.35 2.32 -3.28
CA GLY A 232 6.20 3.50 -3.47
C GLY A 232 7.32 3.69 -2.44
N THR A 233 7.33 2.96 -1.34
CA THR A 233 8.40 2.96 -0.31
C THR A 233 9.32 1.75 -0.52
N VAL A 234 10.63 1.95 -0.50
CA VAL A 234 11.59 0.83 -0.56
C VAL A 234 11.83 0.33 0.86
N ILE A 235 11.47 -0.94 1.09
CA ILE A 235 11.67 -1.67 2.35
C ILE A 235 12.86 -2.60 2.17
N ASP A 236 13.84 -2.52 3.05
CA ASP A 236 15.03 -3.40 3.03
C ASP A 236 15.02 -4.39 4.20
N HIS A 237 15.76 -5.49 4.07
CA HIS A 237 15.86 -6.55 5.07
C HIS A 237 16.45 -6.10 6.42
N LYS A 238 17.06 -4.91 6.48
CA LYS A 238 17.59 -4.31 7.71
C LYS A 238 16.63 -3.32 8.36
N LEU A 239 15.54 -2.96 7.66
CA LEU A 239 14.60 -1.92 8.06
C LEU A 239 15.27 -0.59 8.45
N ASN A 240 16.37 -0.25 7.78
CA ASN A 240 17.12 0.99 8.00
C ASN A 240 16.79 2.08 6.96
N PHE A 241 16.08 1.71 5.90
CA PHE A 241 15.63 2.59 4.82
C PHE A 241 16.74 3.35 4.09
N ASP A 242 17.98 2.82 4.09
CA ASP A 242 19.10 3.41 3.35
C ASP A 242 18.80 3.43 1.85
N ALA A 243 18.28 2.33 1.31
CA ALA A 243 17.89 2.21 -0.10
C ALA A 243 16.79 3.22 -0.45
N ASN A 244 15.76 3.36 0.38
CA ASN A 244 14.69 4.34 0.19
C ASN A 244 15.23 5.77 0.18
N THR A 245 16.11 6.10 1.14
CA THR A 245 16.76 7.41 1.23
C THR A 245 17.57 7.73 -0.04
N ASN A 246 18.31 6.75 -0.56
CA ASN A 246 19.09 6.91 -1.79
C ASN A 246 18.20 7.18 -3.01
N VAL A 247 17.08 6.47 -3.13
CA VAL A 247 16.10 6.68 -4.22
C VAL A 247 15.48 8.08 -4.12
N ILE A 248 15.06 8.51 -2.93
CA ILE A 248 14.51 9.85 -2.68
C ILE A 248 15.57 10.91 -3.00
N HIS A 249 16.78 10.76 -2.49
CA HIS A 249 17.88 11.72 -2.71
C HIS A 249 18.19 11.89 -4.20
N LYS A 250 18.32 10.79 -4.98
CA LYS A 250 18.55 10.85 -6.44
C LYS A 250 17.44 11.64 -7.15
N LYS A 251 16.16 11.36 -6.83
CA LYS A 251 15.03 12.10 -7.40
C LYS A 251 15.07 13.58 -7.04
N CYS A 252 15.42 13.90 -5.81
CA CYS A 252 15.49 15.28 -5.34
C CYS A 252 16.65 16.05 -6.01
N GLN A 253 17.79 15.42 -6.27
CA GLN A 253 18.92 16.07 -6.97
C GLN A 253 18.54 16.56 -8.37
N SER A 254 17.89 15.71 -9.17
CA SER A 254 17.38 16.11 -10.49
C SER A 254 16.40 17.29 -10.42
N ARG A 255 15.48 17.24 -9.44
CA ARG A 255 14.46 18.31 -9.28
C ARG A 255 15.05 19.59 -8.70
N LEU A 256 16.08 19.49 -7.85
CA LEU A 256 16.81 20.63 -7.32
C LEU A 256 17.54 21.38 -8.44
N TYR A 257 18.12 20.66 -9.39
CA TYR A 257 18.68 21.27 -10.58
C TYR A 257 17.64 22.08 -11.36
N CYS A 258 16.43 21.53 -11.56
CA CYS A 258 15.34 22.29 -12.21
C CYS A 258 14.96 23.55 -11.41
N LEU A 259 14.87 23.47 -10.08
CA LEU A 259 14.59 24.61 -9.22
C LEU A 259 15.67 25.70 -9.36
N GLN A 260 16.94 25.33 -9.41
CA GLN A 260 18.06 26.26 -9.62
C GLN A 260 17.99 26.92 -11.00
N LYS A 261 17.62 26.19 -12.05
CA LYS A 261 17.40 26.73 -13.40
C LYS A 261 16.24 27.72 -13.42
N LEU A 262 15.11 27.41 -12.78
CA LEU A 262 14.00 28.35 -12.66
C LEU A 262 14.44 29.64 -11.96
N ARG A 263 15.26 29.54 -10.93
CA ARG A 263 15.81 30.70 -10.22
C ARG A 263 16.73 31.52 -11.13
N SER A 264 17.61 30.89 -11.92
CA SER A 264 18.50 31.59 -12.85
C SER A 264 17.77 32.32 -13.99
N LEU A 265 16.54 31.90 -14.29
CA LEU A 265 15.64 32.55 -15.25
C LEU A 265 14.78 33.65 -14.60
N ASN A 266 15.12 34.08 -13.38
CA ASN A 266 14.40 35.11 -12.62
C ASN A 266 12.89 34.83 -12.43
N VAL A 267 12.51 33.55 -12.35
CA VAL A 267 11.12 33.15 -12.09
C VAL A 267 10.69 33.67 -10.70
N ASN A 268 9.44 34.14 -10.62
CA ASN A 268 8.88 34.71 -9.39
C ASN A 268 8.97 33.73 -8.20
N LYS A 269 9.27 34.26 -7.02
CA LYS A 269 9.42 33.50 -5.77
C LYS A 269 8.22 32.59 -5.46
N ASN A 270 6.99 33.05 -5.70
CA ASN A 270 5.79 32.25 -5.43
C ASN A 270 5.73 31.00 -6.32
N VAL A 271 6.17 31.10 -7.58
CA VAL A 271 6.27 29.95 -8.49
C VAL A 271 7.37 28.99 -8.03
N LEU A 272 8.53 29.50 -7.56
CA LEU A 272 9.59 28.68 -7.00
C LEU A 272 9.12 27.93 -5.75
N CYS A 273 8.37 28.57 -4.86
CA CYS A 273 7.74 27.93 -3.70
C CYS A 273 6.75 26.83 -4.13
N SER A 274 5.92 27.10 -5.11
CA SER A 274 4.97 26.13 -5.66
C SER A 274 5.68 24.95 -6.30
N PHE A 275 6.74 25.20 -7.07
CA PHE A 275 7.58 24.14 -7.64
C PHE A 275 8.21 23.29 -6.54
N TYR A 276 8.78 23.88 -5.50
CA TYR A 276 9.34 23.15 -4.36
C TYR A 276 8.30 22.23 -3.71
N ARG A 277 7.12 22.77 -3.37
CA ARG A 277 6.05 22.00 -2.72
C ARG A 277 5.55 20.83 -3.58
N CYS A 278 5.31 21.09 -4.86
CA CYS A 278 4.76 20.08 -5.77
C CYS A 278 5.80 19.01 -6.19
N PHE A 279 7.06 19.39 -6.37
CA PHE A 279 8.04 18.49 -6.98
C PHE A 279 9.09 17.99 -6.00
N LEU A 280 9.60 18.79 -5.06
CA LEU A 280 10.61 18.35 -4.11
C LEU A 280 9.99 17.85 -2.80
N GLU A 281 9.20 18.69 -2.13
CA GLU A 281 8.59 18.33 -0.85
C GLU A 281 7.68 17.11 -0.98
N SER A 282 6.91 17.01 -2.06
CA SER A 282 6.05 15.85 -2.32
C SER A 282 6.84 14.52 -2.36
N VAL A 283 8.05 14.51 -2.92
CA VAL A 283 8.92 13.33 -2.94
C VAL A 283 9.57 13.08 -1.60
N LEU A 284 10.08 14.14 -0.94
CA LEU A 284 10.71 14.06 0.38
C LEU A 284 9.75 13.54 1.45
N THR A 285 8.45 13.78 1.26
CA THR A 285 7.43 13.48 2.27
C THR A 285 6.50 12.34 1.90
N PHE A 286 6.71 11.66 0.76
CA PHE A 286 5.95 10.49 0.40
C PHE A 286 6.25 9.33 1.36
N GLY A 287 5.21 8.76 1.97
CA GLY A 287 5.36 7.69 2.96
C GLY A 287 6.19 8.06 4.19
N LEU A 288 6.41 9.36 4.47
CA LEU A 288 7.33 9.87 5.50
C LEU A 288 7.11 9.21 6.87
N MET A 289 5.87 8.93 7.22
CA MET A 289 5.50 8.31 8.49
C MET A 289 5.98 6.86 8.61
N CYS A 290 6.17 6.19 7.48
CA CYS A 290 6.58 4.77 7.43
C CYS A 290 8.07 4.58 7.71
N TRP A 291 8.92 5.51 7.25
CA TRP A 291 10.36 5.29 7.19
C TRP A 291 11.21 6.30 7.98
N TYR A 292 10.76 7.55 8.17
CA TYR A 292 11.60 8.62 8.75
C TYR A 292 12.03 8.35 10.19
N GLY A 293 11.17 7.73 11.00
CA GLY A 293 11.48 7.37 12.39
C GLY A 293 12.67 6.42 12.52
N GLY A 294 12.83 5.49 11.56
CA GLY A 294 13.90 4.49 11.52
C GLY A 294 15.23 4.98 10.94
N LEU A 295 15.28 6.21 10.36
CA LEU A 295 16.48 6.71 9.71
C LEU A 295 17.63 6.98 10.67
N SER A 296 18.85 6.67 10.22
CA SER A 296 20.09 7.14 10.85
C SER A 296 20.21 8.66 10.79
N VAL A 297 20.99 9.24 11.70
CA VAL A 297 21.30 10.69 11.70
C VAL A 297 21.94 11.10 10.36
N LYS A 298 22.81 10.26 9.81
CA LYS A 298 23.44 10.48 8.50
C LYS A 298 22.39 10.68 7.41
N ASN A 299 21.40 9.80 7.31
CA ASN A 299 20.36 9.86 6.30
C ASN A 299 19.43 11.05 6.48
N LYS A 300 19.07 11.39 7.73
CA LYS A 300 18.31 12.62 8.04
C LYS A 300 19.06 13.86 7.54
N ASN A 301 20.34 13.95 7.82
CA ASN A 301 21.18 15.08 7.38
C ASN A 301 21.27 15.19 5.86
N VAL A 302 21.33 14.06 5.14
CA VAL A 302 21.32 14.05 3.66
C VAL A 302 20.03 14.66 3.11
N LEU A 303 18.88 14.28 3.66
CA LEU A 303 17.59 14.82 3.22
C LEU A 303 17.38 16.27 3.68
N ASP A 304 17.76 16.63 4.89
CA ASP A 304 17.68 18.00 5.40
C ASP A 304 18.57 18.96 4.60
N ARG A 305 19.70 18.48 4.07
CA ARG A 305 20.54 19.26 3.14
C ARG A 305 19.77 19.66 1.88
N VAL A 306 18.94 18.77 1.31
CA VAL A 306 18.10 19.11 0.16
C VAL A 306 17.10 20.20 0.51
N VAL A 307 16.43 20.11 1.65
CA VAL A 307 15.50 21.14 2.16
C VAL A 307 16.19 22.49 2.31
N ASN A 308 17.38 22.50 2.95
CA ASN A 308 18.14 23.71 3.21
C ASN A 308 18.66 24.37 1.92
N VAL A 309 19.14 23.57 0.95
CA VAL A 309 19.56 24.08 -0.36
C VAL A 309 18.39 24.67 -1.12
N SER A 310 17.23 23.97 -1.11
CA SER A 310 16.00 24.49 -1.74
C SER A 310 15.59 25.83 -1.14
N GLY A 311 15.64 25.95 0.21
CA GLY A 311 15.33 27.19 0.90
C GLY A 311 16.26 28.36 0.49
N ARG A 312 17.55 28.08 0.32
CA ARG A 312 18.53 29.09 -0.17
C ARG A 312 18.22 29.53 -1.60
N VAL A 313 17.89 28.58 -2.48
CA VAL A 313 17.54 28.88 -3.88
C VAL A 313 16.27 29.73 -3.96
N ILE A 314 15.27 29.45 -3.14
CA ILE A 314 14.00 30.20 -3.11
C ILE A 314 14.18 31.57 -2.42
N GLY A 315 15.14 31.69 -1.51
CA GLY A 315 15.29 32.86 -0.64
C GLY A 315 14.31 32.86 0.55
N GLU A 316 13.89 31.66 1.00
CA GLU A 316 12.99 31.49 2.13
C GLU A 316 13.21 30.15 2.82
N LYS A 317 13.33 30.17 4.17
CA LYS A 317 13.52 28.96 4.96
C LYS A 317 12.33 28.02 4.83
N GLN A 318 12.59 26.80 4.44
CA GLN A 318 11.58 25.75 4.35
C GLN A 318 11.44 25.00 5.67
N GLU A 319 10.27 24.40 5.91
CA GLU A 319 10.02 23.62 7.13
C GLU A 319 10.88 22.35 7.13
N SER A 320 11.49 22.02 8.29
CA SER A 320 12.32 20.83 8.43
C SER A 320 11.50 19.54 8.31
N LEU A 321 12.13 18.48 7.77
CA LEU A 321 11.47 17.16 7.65
C LEU A 321 11.04 16.61 9.02
N SER A 322 11.78 16.91 10.08
CA SER A 322 11.41 16.49 11.44
C SER A 322 10.08 17.09 11.90
N LYS A 323 9.84 18.38 11.66
CA LYS A 323 8.56 19.03 11.99
C LYS A 323 7.41 18.52 11.12
N LEU A 324 7.68 18.35 9.82
CA LEU A 324 6.70 17.74 8.87
C LEU A 324 6.32 16.33 9.30
N TYR A 325 7.29 15.52 9.70
CA TYR A 325 7.10 14.17 10.22
C TYR A 325 6.21 14.18 11.46
N GLU A 326 6.58 14.94 12.49
CA GLU A 326 5.82 15.03 13.75
C GLU A 326 4.37 15.44 13.50
N ARG A 327 4.14 16.52 12.75
CA ARG A 327 2.79 17.00 12.41
C ARG A 327 1.97 15.95 11.67
N ARG A 328 2.57 15.23 10.70
CA ARG A 328 1.87 14.17 9.95
C ARG A 328 1.56 12.97 10.83
N VAL A 329 2.50 12.56 11.69
CA VAL A 329 2.32 11.45 12.63
C VAL A 329 1.18 11.75 13.58
N VAL A 330 1.17 12.93 14.23
CA VAL A 330 0.10 13.34 15.17
C VAL A 330 -1.26 13.35 14.46
N ARG A 331 -1.33 13.96 13.27
CA ARG A 331 -2.58 14.01 12.50
C ARG A 331 -3.09 12.60 12.13
N LYS A 332 -2.20 11.74 11.64
CA LYS A 332 -2.57 10.37 11.23
C LYS A 332 -2.97 9.52 12.43
N ALA A 333 -2.20 9.58 13.52
CA ALA A 333 -2.51 8.87 14.76
C ALA A 333 -3.86 9.29 15.36
N GLY A 334 -4.14 10.59 15.38
CA GLY A 334 -5.44 11.09 15.81
C GLY A 334 -6.60 10.63 14.92
N ALA A 335 -6.38 10.48 13.62
CA ALA A 335 -7.38 9.91 12.71
C ALA A 335 -7.60 8.41 12.97
N ILE A 336 -6.52 7.64 13.17
CA ILE A 336 -6.60 6.20 13.48
C ILE A 336 -7.30 5.99 14.84
N ALA A 337 -6.94 6.75 15.87
CA ALA A 337 -7.52 6.61 17.21
C ALA A 337 -9.04 6.86 17.25
N ARG A 338 -9.57 7.68 16.34
CA ARG A 338 -11.01 7.95 16.22
C ARG A 338 -11.77 6.98 15.32
N ASP A 339 -11.08 6.13 14.61
CA ASP A 339 -11.67 5.18 13.66
C ASP A 339 -11.54 3.75 14.19
N SER A 340 -12.57 3.28 14.92
CA SER A 340 -12.59 1.92 15.49
C SER A 340 -12.49 0.81 14.45
N GLY A 341 -12.82 1.08 13.19
CA GLY A 341 -12.66 0.14 12.06
C GLY A 341 -11.25 0.09 11.48
N HIS A 342 -10.32 0.88 12.00
CA HIS A 342 -8.92 0.83 11.54
C HIS A 342 -8.15 -0.29 12.26
N VAL A 343 -7.41 -1.11 11.49
CA VAL A 343 -6.65 -2.27 12.03
C VAL A 343 -5.64 -1.89 13.13
N LEU A 344 -5.16 -0.65 13.16
CA LEU A 344 -4.22 -0.16 14.17
C LEU A 344 -4.92 0.62 15.31
N ALA A 345 -6.25 0.78 15.31
CA ALA A 345 -6.95 1.58 16.31
C ALA A 345 -6.78 1.04 17.74
N HIS A 346 -6.75 -0.28 17.88
CA HIS A 346 -6.62 -0.96 19.17
C HIS A 346 -5.30 -0.69 19.91
N TYR A 347 -4.32 -0.06 19.26
CA TYR A 347 -3.07 0.38 19.90
C TYR A 347 -3.21 1.73 20.65
N TYR A 348 -4.27 2.50 20.40
CA TYR A 348 -4.50 3.83 20.98
C TYR A 348 -5.49 3.77 22.14
N ASN A 349 -5.13 3.01 23.19
CA ASN A 349 -5.92 2.93 24.42
C ASN A 349 -5.52 4.01 25.40
N LEU A 350 -6.49 4.79 25.89
CA LEU A 350 -6.26 5.75 26.95
C LEU A 350 -5.95 5.06 28.29
N LEU A 351 -5.14 5.71 29.12
CA LEU A 351 -4.98 5.33 30.52
C LEU A 351 -6.28 5.61 31.29
N PRO A 352 -6.49 5.01 32.48
CA PRO A 352 -7.68 5.25 33.29
C PRO A 352 -7.97 6.72 33.57
N SER A 353 -6.94 7.58 33.56
CA SER A 353 -7.09 9.04 33.71
C SER A 353 -7.76 9.73 32.52
N GLY A 354 -7.93 9.04 31.37
CA GLY A 354 -8.49 9.61 30.15
C GLY A 354 -7.62 10.65 29.43
N ARG A 355 -6.42 10.98 29.97
CA ARG A 355 -5.60 12.09 29.46
C ARG A 355 -4.46 11.68 28.56
N ARG A 356 -3.94 10.44 28.71
CA ARG A 356 -2.77 9.96 27.98
C ARG A 356 -3.01 8.57 27.40
N TYR A 357 -2.41 8.30 26.26
CA TYR A 357 -2.41 6.98 25.67
C TYR A 357 -1.40 6.06 26.37
N ARG A 358 -1.75 4.78 26.47
CA ARG A 358 -0.86 3.75 27.03
C ARG A 358 0.32 3.52 26.13
N VAL A 359 1.53 3.73 26.63
CA VAL A 359 2.79 3.45 25.91
C VAL A 359 2.99 1.93 25.86
N GLN A 360 3.38 1.44 24.68
CA GLN A 360 3.71 0.02 24.51
C GLN A 360 5.10 -0.28 25.03
N LYS A 361 5.22 -1.37 25.79
CA LYS A 361 6.54 -1.87 26.22
C LYS A 361 7.22 -2.53 25.02
N VAL A 362 8.38 -2.00 24.63
CA VAL A 362 9.19 -2.52 23.52
C VAL A 362 10.65 -2.60 23.94
N SER A 363 11.33 -3.64 23.50
CA SER A 363 12.71 -3.96 23.90
C SER A 363 13.74 -3.32 22.97
N THR A 364 13.42 -3.20 21.68
CA THR A 364 14.39 -2.75 20.67
C THR A 364 14.22 -1.28 20.30
N VAL A 365 15.33 -0.63 19.95
CA VAL A 365 15.31 0.76 19.45
C VAL A 365 14.49 0.88 18.17
N ARG A 366 14.50 -0.14 17.32
CA ARG A 366 13.70 -0.18 16.09
C ARG A 366 12.20 -0.11 16.39
N ALA A 367 11.72 -0.96 17.29
CA ALA A 367 10.31 -0.95 17.70
C ALA A 367 9.93 0.38 18.37
N ARG A 368 10.82 0.97 19.18
CA ARG A 368 10.60 2.27 19.80
C ARG A 368 10.44 3.40 18.78
N ASN A 369 11.21 3.37 17.69
CA ASN A 369 11.16 4.35 16.61
C ASN A 369 10.07 4.06 15.57
N SER A 370 9.28 2.98 15.72
CA SER A 370 8.15 2.67 14.84
C SER A 370 7.03 3.71 14.96
N PHE A 371 6.16 3.77 13.96
CA PHE A 371 5.07 4.74 13.88
C PHE A 371 4.20 4.74 15.14
N ILE A 372 3.71 3.60 15.60
CA ILE A 372 2.78 3.52 16.74
C ILE A 372 3.43 4.09 18.00
N ASN A 373 4.66 3.65 18.35
CA ASN A 373 5.33 4.11 19.57
C ASN A 373 5.66 5.61 19.51
N ARG A 374 6.17 6.09 18.37
CA ARG A 374 6.45 7.53 18.19
C ARG A 374 5.18 8.36 18.19
N SER A 375 4.10 7.88 17.61
CA SER A 375 2.83 8.60 17.58
C SER A 375 2.21 8.73 18.96
N ILE A 376 2.26 7.68 19.79
CA ILE A 376 1.81 7.73 21.18
C ILE A 376 2.67 8.72 21.99
N GLU A 377 3.99 8.70 21.77
CA GLU A 377 4.89 9.66 22.41
C GLU A 377 4.53 11.12 22.07
N PHE A 378 4.26 11.40 20.80
CA PHE A 378 3.89 12.74 20.33
C PHE A 378 2.50 13.16 20.84
N LEU A 379 1.49 12.27 20.75
CA LEU A 379 0.15 12.55 21.25
C LEU A 379 0.12 12.81 22.77
N ASN A 380 0.99 12.18 23.53
CA ASN A 380 1.09 12.39 24.97
C ASN A 380 1.82 13.68 25.36
N LYS A 381 2.47 14.37 24.41
CA LYS A 381 3.12 15.68 24.58
C LYS A 381 2.21 16.85 24.20
N CYS A 382 1.17 16.59 23.38
CA CYS A 382 0.16 17.57 23.00
C CYS A 382 -0.91 17.68 24.09
#